data_d4eef5ad04bff4830fd2c9793b131876
#
_entry.id   d4eef5ad04bff4830fd2c9793b131876
#
_cell.length_a   1.000
_cell.length_b   1.000
_cell.length_c   1.000
_cell.angle_alpha   90.00
_cell.angle_beta   90.00
_cell.angle_gamma   90.00
#
_symmetry.space_group_name_H-M   'P 1'
#
loop_
_entity.id
_entity.type
_entity.pdbx_description
1 polymer ?
#
loop_
_entity_poly.entity_id
_entity_poly.type
_entity_poly.pdbx_seq_one_letter_code
_entity_poly.pdbx_strand_id
1 'polypeptide(L)'
;MAEEMTPREEEEKRLRDTLEQVGRRLRKEMALLGERRDDVVGIRQEFWDDVRMSFTDSTEVEETWRSIMQQAELLAERERSHRVASEAVERLTKQFDSPYFARIDFAERGGPDEVIYIGRASLVGEDGETFWVYDWRAPISSLFYDHEPGPAAYAIPDGVMEGELKLKRQFVIRGGQMKHMFDTSETVGDEILQAVLSEGSDTSMKSIVATIQKEQNRIIRDEKHRMLVVQGAAGSGKT
;
A
#
# COMPACT_ATOMS: atom_id res chain seq x y z
N MET A 1 15.46 26.50 -26.69
CA MET A 1 16.03 25.18 -26.36
C MET A 1 15.33 24.77 -25.09
N ALA A 2 14.53 23.70 -25.12
CA ALA A 2 13.99 23.12 -23.88
C ALA A 2 15.17 22.48 -23.14
N GLU A 3 15.40 22.86 -21.90
CA GLU A 3 16.41 22.26 -21.04
C GLU A 3 15.95 20.80 -20.80
N GLU A 4 16.77 19.86 -21.21
CA GLU A 4 16.49 18.45 -21.08
C GLU A 4 16.59 18.11 -19.59
N MET A 5 15.47 17.68 -18.98
CA MET A 5 15.42 17.36 -17.55
C MET A 5 16.38 16.21 -17.25
N THR A 6 17.07 16.30 -16.14
CA THR A 6 17.90 15.18 -15.67
C THR A 6 17.01 14.01 -15.21
N PRO A 7 17.49 12.76 -15.25
CA PRO A 7 16.73 11.61 -14.77
C PRO A 7 16.20 11.77 -13.33
N ARG A 8 16.95 12.47 -12.48
CA ARG A 8 16.52 12.77 -11.11
C ARG A 8 15.36 13.77 -11.04
N GLU A 9 15.40 14.81 -11.87
CA GLU A 9 14.31 15.80 -11.94
C GLU A 9 13.01 15.20 -12.46
N GLU A 10 13.10 14.27 -13.41
CA GLU A 10 11.96 13.51 -13.91
C GLU A 10 11.32 12.68 -12.79
N GLU A 11 12.13 11.97 -12.01
CA GLU A 11 11.65 11.16 -10.91
C GLU A 11 11.09 11.99 -9.74
N GLU A 12 11.70 13.15 -9.46
CA GLU A 12 11.17 14.09 -8.46
C GLU A 12 9.83 14.70 -8.91
N LYS A 13 9.67 14.97 -10.20
CA LYS A 13 8.38 15.38 -10.79
C LYS A 13 7.35 14.25 -10.63
N ARG A 14 7.71 13.03 -11.02
CA ARG A 14 6.83 11.86 -10.87
C ARG A 14 6.42 11.65 -9.41
N LEU A 15 7.34 11.83 -8.47
CA LEU A 15 7.05 11.74 -7.05
C LEU A 15 6.01 12.79 -6.62
N ARG A 16 6.19 14.06 -7.03
CA ARG A 16 5.22 15.13 -6.73
C ARG A 16 3.83 14.80 -7.26
N ASP A 17 3.75 14.35 -8.52
CA ASP A 17 2.48 13.99 -9.15
C ASP A 17 1.81 12.82 -8.42
N THR A 18 2.59 11.82 -8.01
CA THR A 18 2.10 10.67 -7.24
C THR A 18 1.60 11.10 -5.86
N LEU A 19 2.33 11.95 -5.15
CA LEU A 19 1.94 12.49 -3.85
C LEU A 19 0.65 13.33 -3.94
N GLU A 20 0.45 14.06 -5.03
CA GLU A 20 -0.80 14.78 -5.27
C GLU A 20 -2.00 13.83 -5.39
N GLN A 21 -1.83 12.70 -6.10
CA GLN A 21 -2.87 11.66 -6.20
C GLN A 21 -3.19 11.06 -4.82
N VAL A 22 -2.16 10.66 -4.07
CA VAL A 22 -2.33 10.14 -2.70
C VAL A 22 -3.01 11.17 -1.81
N GLY A 23 -2.56 12.43 -1.88
CA GLY A 23 -3.13 13.54 -1.09
C GLY A 23 -4.59 13.82 -1.40
N ARG A 24 -5.01 13.76 -2.69
CA ARG A 24 -6.43 13.87 -3.07
C ARG A 24 -7.25 12.75 -2.45
N ARG A 25 -6.79 11.51 -2.56
CA ARG A 25 -7.47 10.35 -2.02
C ARG A 25 -7.54 10.39 -0.49
N LEU A 26 -6.44 10.80 0.16
CA LEU A 26 -6.39 10.96 1.61
C LEU A 26 -7.42 11.99 2.11
N ARG A 27 -7.51 13.16 1.47
CA ARG A 27 -8.52 14.17 1.82
C ARG A 27 -9.94 13.65 1.69
N LYS A 28 -10.23 12.89 0.64
CA LYS A 28 -11.55 12.27 0.42
C LYS A 28 -11.88 11.27 1.54
N GLU A 29 -10.94 10.39 1.90
CA GLU A 29 -11.16 9.40 2.97
C GLU A 29 -11.27 10.07 4.35
N MET A 30 -10.51 11.14 4.60
CA MET A 30 -10.63 11.91 5.84
C MET A 30 -12.00 12.60 5.98
N ALA A 31 -12.56 13.14 4.89
CA ALA A 31 -13.90 13.71 4.90
C ALA A 31 -14.96 12.64 5.22
N LEU A 32 -14.90 11.49 4.54
CA LEU A 32 -15.79 10.36 4.81
C LEU A 32 -15.63 9.82 6.25
N LEU A 33 -14.42 9.83 6.80
CA LEU A 33 -14.19 9.42 8.18
C LEU A 33 -14.86 10.38 9.17
N GLY A 34 -14.81 11.69 8.92
CA GLY A 34 -15.50 12.69 9.71
C GLY A 34 -17.02 12.49 9.73
N GLU A 35 -17.63 12.37 8.55
CA GLU A 35 -19.07 12.11 8.39
C GLU A 35 -19.49 10.83 9.15
N ARG A 36 -18.76 9.73 8.98
CA ARG A 36 -19.05 8.45 9.66
C ARG A 36 -18.88 8.52 11.17
N ARG A 37 -17.98 9.33 11.67
CA ARG A 37 -17.81 9.56 13.10
C ARG A 37 -19.03 10.24 13.69
N ASP A 38 -19.54 11.27 13.04
CA ASP A 38 -20.70 12.03 13.49
C ASP A 38 -21.95 11.15 13.49
N ASP A 39 -22.11 10.29 12.46
CA ASP A 39 -23.18 9.30 12.40
C ASP A 39 -23.14 8.32 13.60
N VAL A 40 -21.97 7.78 13.91
CA VAL A 40 -21.80 6.84 15.04
C VAL A 40 -22.14 7.50 16.37
N VAL A 41 -21.75 8.76 16.56
CA VAL A 41 -22.04 9.53 17.78
C VAL A 41 -23.55 9.78 17.91
N GLY A 42 -24.21 10.19 16.82
CA GLY A 42 -25.64 10.42 16.80
C GLY A 42 -26.46 9.17 17.13
N ILE A 43 -26.22 8.08 16.39
CA ILE A 43 -26.92 6.79 16.61
C ILE A 43 -26.68 6.24 18.01
N ARG A 44 -25.46 6.39 18.56
CA ARG A 44 -25.16 5.94 19.93
C ARG A 44 -25.95 6.73 20.98
N GLN A 45 -26.13 8.04 20.78
CA GLN A 45 -26.95 8.86 21.67
C GLN A 45 -28.43 8.46 21.62
N GLU A 46 -29.00 8.34 20.41
CA GLU A 46 -30.38 7.90 20.20
C GLU A 46 -30.64 6.51 20.81
N PHE A 47 -29.72 5.54 20.59
CA PHE A 47 -29.82 4.21 21.16
C PHE A 47 -29.93 4.22 22.70
N TRP A 48 -29.08 5.00 23.38
CA TRP A 48 -29.12 5.06 24.84
C TRP A 48 -30.33 5.78 25.39
N ASP A 49 -30.86 6.76 24.67
CA ASP A 49 -32.08 7.47 25.04
C ASP A 49 -33.30 6.56 24.90
N ASP A 50 -33.39 5.78 23.83
CA ASP A 50 -34.44 4.80 23.61
C ASP A 50 -34.41 3.66 24.64
N VAL A 51 -33.22 3.14 24.96
CA VAL A 51 -33.04 2.11 25.99
C VAL A 51 -33.53 2.61 27.36
N ARG A 52 -33.27 3.86 27.74
CA ARG A 52 -33.73 4.44 29.00
C ARG A 52 -35.25 4.57 29.08
N MET A 53 -35.89 4.96 27.98
CA MET A 53 -37.36 5.11 27.95
C MET A 53 -38.10 3.76 27.98
N SER A 54 -37.54 2.74 27.35
CA SER A 54 -38.17 1.42 27.22
C SER A 54 -38.30 0.64 28.52
N PHE A 55 -37.54 0.92 29.55
CA PHE A 55 -37.66 0.25 30.86
C PHE A 55 -38.76 0.84 31.76
N THR A 56 -39.47 1.85 31.30
CA THR A 56 -40.50 2.57 32.12
C THR A 56 -41.91 2.00 31.93
N ASP A 57 -42.19 1.26 30.85
CA ASP A 57 -43.54 0.76 30.55
C ASP A 57 -43.51 -0.75 30.23
N SER A 58 -44.27 -1.56 30.95
CA SER A 58 -44.20 -3.03 30.95
C SER A 58 -45.06 -3.74 29.89
N THR A 59 -45.75 -3.03 29.04
CA THR A 59 -46.79 -3.62 28.16
C THR A 59 -46.33 -3.88 26.72
N GLU A 60 -45.18 -3.38 26.31
CA GLU A 60 -44.67 -3.50 24.93
C GLU A 60 -43.23 -4.10 24.83
N VAL A 61 -42.95 -5.06 25.72
CA VAL A 61 -41.58 -5.59 25.90
C VAL A 61 -41.02 -6.23 24.62
N GLU A 62 -41.85 -6.97 23.86
CA GLU A 62 -41.35 -7.69 22.66
C GLU A 62 -41.05 -6.74 21.48
N GLU A 63 -41.85 -5.74 21.23
CA GLU A 63 -41.62 -4.77 20.16
C GLU A 63 -40.42 -3.89 20.49
N THR A 64 -40.30 -3.51 21.73
CA THR A 64 -39.14 -2.75 22.24
C THR A 64 -37.84 -3.53 22.12
N TRP A 65 -37.81 -4.82 22.46
CA TRP A 65 -36.60 -5.65 22.26
C TRP A 65 -36.20 -5.77 20.81
N ARG A 66 -37.18 -5.91 19.90
CA ARG A 66 -36.89 -6.00 18.45
C ARG A 66 -36.32 -4.69 17.92
N SER A 67 -36.84 -3.55 18.35
CA SER A 67 -36.32 -2.22 18.02
C SER A 67 -34.90 -2.01 18.53
N ILE A 68 -34.64 -2.35 19.80
CA ILE A 68 -33.29 -2.26 20.40
C ILE A 68 -32.29 -3.14 19.64
N MET A 69 -32.65 -4.35 19.24
CA MET A 69 -31.78 -5.24 18.49
C MET A 69 -31.46 -4.68 17.10
N GLN A 70 -32.45 -4.11 16.39
CA GLN A 70 -32.22 -3.48 15.09
C GLN A 70 -31.29 -2.26 15.20
N GLN A 71 -31.48 -1.42 16.21
CA GLN A 71 -30.62 -0.27 16.47
C GLN A 71 -29.20 -0.71 16.84
N ALA A 72 -29.04 -1.78 17.64
CA ALA A 72 -27.73 -2.35 17.97
C ALA A 72 -26.99 -2.88 16.74
N GLU A 73 -27.71 -3.56 15.82
CA GLU A 73 -27.13 -4.01 14.54
C GLU A 73 -26.70 -2.83 13.67
N LEU A 74 -27.52 -1.79 13.56
CA LEU A 74 -27.18 -0.58 12.81
C LEU A 74 -25.94 0.12 13.39
N LEU A 75 -25.88 0.26 14.71
CA LEU A 75 -24.70 0.84 15.38
C LEU A 75 -23.45 0.00 15.11
N ALA A 76 -23.53 -1.32 15.21
CA ALA A 76 -22.40 -2.22 14.95
C ALA A 76 -21.93 -2.15 13.50
N GLU A 77 -22.81 -1.96 12.55
CA GLU A 77 -22.47 -1.74 11.13
C GLU A 77 -21.75 -0.40 10.92
N ARG A 78 -22.24 0.68 11.53
CA ARG A 78 -21.62 2.01 11.45
C ARG A 78 -20.24 2.03 12.10
N GLU A 79 -20.07 1.38 13.24
CA GLU A 79 -18.76 1.26 13.89
C GLU A 79 -17.75 0.47 13.04
N ARG A 80 -18.19 -0.60 12.36
CA ARG A 80 -17.35 -1.32 11.39
C ARG A 80 -16.95 -0.43 10.23
N SER A 81 -17.89 0.31 9.67
CA SER A 81 -17.66 1.24 8.56
C SER A 81 -16.67 2.35 8.93
N HIS A 82 -16.80 2.92 10.14
CA HIS A 82 -15.86 3.91 10.67
C HIS A 82 -14.44 3.32 10.83
N ARG A 83 -14.33 2.10 11.35
CA ARG A 83 -13.04 1.42 11.49
C ARG A 83 -12.35 1.20 10.14
N VAL A 84 -13.08 0.72 9.12
CA VAL A 84 -12.54 0.53 7.76
C VAL A 84 -12.03 1.84 7.17
N ALA A 85 -12.77 2.94 7.35
CA ALA A 85 -12.31 4.26 6.89
C ALA A 85 -11.07 4.74 7.64
N SER A 86 -10.99 4.50 8.95
CA SER A 86 -9.80 4.84 9.75
C SER A 86 -8.56 4.08 9.28
N GLU A 87 -8.68 2.78 9.01
CA GLU A 87 -7.61 1.96 8.45
C GLU A 87 -7.19 2.43 7.05
N ALA A 88 -8.14 2.90 6.22
CA ALA A 88 -7.84 3.46 4.90
C ALA A 88 -7.04 4.75 5.02
N VAL A 89 -7.42 5.66 5.93
CA VAL A 89 -6.68 6.89 6.21
C VAL A 89 -5.25 6.58 6.70
N GLU A 90 -5.09 5.62 7.61
CA GLU A 90 -3.77 5.22 8.09
C GLU A 90 -2.88 4.67 6.96
N ARG A 91 -3.42 3.79 6.10
CA ARG A 91 -2.68 3.27 4.94
C ARG A 91 -2.25 4.37 3.98
N LEU A 92 -3.17 5.29 3.65
CA LEU A 92 -2.87 6.43 2.76
C LEU A 92 -1.87 7.40 3.37
N THR A 93 -1.89 7.61 4.67
CA THR A 93 -0.89 8.42 5.37
C THR A 93 0.50 7.80 5.25
N LYS A 94 0.63 6.50 5.44
CA LYS A 94 1.89 5.77 5.23
C LYS A 94 2.34 5.81 3.76
N GLN A 95 1.39 5.73 2.83
CA GLN A 95 1.68 5.83 1.39
C GLN A 95 2.08 7.25 0.99
N PHE A 96 1.57 8.28 1.66
CA PHE A 96 2.00 9.66 1.45
C PHE A 96 3.44 9.91 1.91
N ASP A 97 3.87 9.27 2.99
CA ASP A 97 5.26 9.34 3.46
C ASP A 97 6.25 8.72 2.45
N SER A 98 5.92 7.53 1.91
CA SER A 98 6.73 6.81 0.94
C SER A 98 5.83 6.02 -0.03
N PRO A 99 5.43 6.63 -1.17
CA PRO A 99 4.45 6.04 -2.07
C PRO A 99 4.97 4.81 -2.81
N TYR A 100 6.24 4.80 -3.16
CA TYR A 100 6.92 3.70 -3.84
C TYR A 100 8.40 3.64 -3.42
N PHE A 101 9.04 2.52 -3.69
CA PHE A 101 10.45 2.29 -3.37
C PHE A 101 11.27 1.79 -4.55
N ALA A 102 10.62 1.40 -5.65
CA ALA A 102 11.30 0.93 -6.84
C ALA A 102 10.57 1.35 -8.12
N ARG A 103 11.32 1.38 -9.22
CA ARG A 103 10.86 1.48 -10.60
C ARG A 103 11.51 0.38 -11.41
N ILE A 104 10.76 -0.20 -12.31
CA ILE A 104 11.27 -1.02 -13.40
C ILE A 104 10.73 -0.48 -14.74
N ASP A 105 11.55 -0.57 -15.78
CA ASP A 105 11.12 -0.34 -17.15
C ASP A 105 11.14 -1.70 -17.85
N PHE A 106 9.98 -2.15 -18.30
CA PHE A 106 9.80 -3.47 -18.90
C PHE A 106 9.18 -3.34 -20.27
N ALA A 107 9.80 -3.98 -21.26
CA ALA A 107 9.29 -4.10 -22.61
C ALA A 107 8.70 -5.51 -22.82
N GLU A 108 7.39 -5.62 -22.86
CA GLU A 108 6.76 -6.86 -23.22
C GLU A 108 7.11 -7.26 -24.66
N ARG A 109 7.20 -8.55 -24.91
CA ARG A 109 7.53 -9.07 -26.25
C ARG A 109 6.44 -8.73 -27.24
N GLY A 110 6.68 -7.71 -28.09
CA GLY A 110 5.71 -7.22 -29.08
C GLY A 110 4.74 -6.17 -28.54
N GLY A 111 4.93 -5.71 -27.31
CA GLY A 111 4.19 -4.64 -26.66
C GLY A 111 4.97 -3.33 -26.50
N PRO A 112 4.36 -2.31 -25.94
CA PRO A 112 5.03 -1.07 -25.61
C PRO A 112 5.98 -1.22 -24.41
N ASP A 113 6.89 -0.25 -24.26
CA ASP A 113 7.67 -0.10 -23.05
C ASP A 113 6.79 0.44 -21.92
N GLU A 114 6.79 -0.25 -20.79
CA GLU A 114 6.03 0.14 -19.60
C GLU A 114 6.96 0.57 -18.47
N VAL A 115 6.61 1.69 -17.84
CA VAL A 115 7.27 2.20 -16.64
C VAL A 115 6.42 1.85 -15.42
N ILE A 116 6.95 1.01 -14.55
CA ILE A 116 6.22 0.42 -13.43
C ILE A 116 6.86 0.85 -12.12
N TYR A 117 6.09 1.58 -11.30
CA TYR A 117 6.50 1.95 -9.95
C TYR A 117 5.93 0.96 -8.93
N ILE A 118 6.77 0.51 -8.01
CA ILE A 118 6.45 -0.55 -7.05
C ILE A 118 6.47 0.02 -5.63
N GLY A 119 5.38 -0.18 -4.91
CA GLY A 119 5.19 0.30 -3.55
C GLY A 119 4.60 -0.74 -2.61
N ARG A 120 4.31 -0.34 -1.38
CA ARG A 120 3.69 -1.20 -0.36
C ARG A 120 2.21 -1.48 -0.62
N ALA A 121 1.55 -0.62 -1.40
CA ALA A 121 0.16 -0.75 -1.79
C ALA A 121 -0.04 -0.14 -3.16
N SER A 122 -0.99 -0.66 -3.92
CA SER A 122 -1.37 -0.10 -5.21
C SER A 122 -1.98 1.30 -5.04
N LEU A 123 -1.62 2.19 -5.97
CA LEU A 123 -2.29 3.46 -6.18
C LEU A 123 -2.87 3.45 -7.60
N VAL A 124 -4.18 3.38 -7.68
CA VAL A 124 -4.92 3.40 -8.96
C VAL A 124 -5.52 4.79 -9.15
N GLY A 125 -5.49 5.31 -10.35
CA GLY A 125 -6.10 6.58 -10.70
C GLY A 125 -7.62 6.61 -10.48
N GLU A 126 -8.21 7.79 -10.56
CA GLU A 126 -9.68 7.95 -10.43
C GLU A 126 -10.45 7.29 -11.58
N ASP A 127 -9.79 7.08 -12.72
CA ASP A 127 -10.29 6.33 -13.88
C ASP A 127 -10.46 4.81 -13.60
N GLY A 128 -9.83 4.30 -12.55
CA GLY A 128 -9.83 2.88 -12.20
C GLY A 128 -8.93 2.00 -13.08
N GLU A 129 -8.28 2.56 -14.10
CA GLU A 129 -7.48 1.84 -15.09
C GLU A 129 -5.99 2.17 -14.98
N THR A 130 -5.65 3.43 -14.69
CA THR A 130 -4.25 3.87 -14.60
C THR A 130 -3.62 3.47 -13.27
N PHE A 131 -2.61 2.62 -13.32
CA PHE A 131 -1.80 2.29 -12.14
C PHE A 131 -0.66 3.30 -11.97
N TRP A 132 -0.72 4.09 -10.89
CA TRP A 132 0.35 5.00 -10.49
C TRP A 132 1.46 4.27 -9.75
N VAL A 133 1.07 3.29 -8.92
CA VAL A 133 1.97 2.43 -8.15
C VAL A 133 1.37 1.04 -8.09
N TYR A 134 2.16 0.03 -8.36
CA TYR A 134 1.81 -1.38 -8.19
C TYR A 134 2.19 -1.85 -6.79
N ASP A 135 1.33 -2.67 -6.20
CA ASP A 135 1.66 -3.38 -4.97
C ASP A 135 2.84 -4.33 -5.22
N TRP A 136 3.79 -4.39 -4.29
CA TRP A 136 4.96 -5.27 -4.41
C TRP A 136 4.60 -6.75 -4.55
N ARG A 137 3.38 -7.15 -4.13
CA ARG A 137 2.83 -8.50 -4.28
C ARG A 137 2.23 -8.78 -5.65
N ALA A 138 2.01 -7.75 -6.47
CA ALA A 138 1.50 -7.95 -7.82
C ALA A 138 2.44 -8.84 -8.66
N PRO A 139 1.93 -9.71 -9.55
CA PRO A 139 2.76 -10.59 -10.37
C PRO A 139 3.87 -9.87 -11.12
N ILE A 140 3.56 -8.73 -11.74
CA ILE A 140 4.54 -7.91 -12.48
C ILE A 140 5.68 -7.39 -11.58
N SER A 141 5.40 -7.15 -10.29
CA SER A 141 6.43 -6.70 -9.34
C SER A 141 7.49 -7.77 -9.04
N SER A 142 7.25 -9.05 -9.41
CA SER A 142 8.25 -10.11 -9.29
C SER A 142 9.48 -9.86 -10.15
N LEU A 143 9.31 -9.14 -11.27
CA LEU A 143 10.43 -8.75 -12.14
C LEU A 143 11.52 -8.02 -11.38
N PHE A 144 11.13 -7.17 -10.41
CA PHE A 144 12.11 -6.44 -9.59
C PHE A 144 12.92 -7.35 -8.66
N TYR A 145 12.31 -8.43 -8.13
CA TYR A 145 12.94 -9.30 -7.14
C TYR A 145 13.70 -10.48 -7.77
N ASP A 146 13.17 -11.01 -8.87
CA ASP A 146 13.59 -12.29 -9.42
C ASP A 146 14.56 -12.14 -10.59
N HIS A 147 14.61 -10.96 -11.24
CA HIS A 147 15.38 -10.73 -12.43
C HIS A 147 16.36 -9.56 -12.29
N GLU A 148 17.48 -9.66 -13.00
CA GLU A 148 18.37 -8.56 -13.32
C GLU A 148 18.02 -8.00 -14.72
N PRO A 149 18.53 -6.78 -15.09
CA PRO A 149 18.32 -6.23 -16.43
C PRO A 149 18.70 -7.24 -17.52
N GLY A 150 17.81 -7.38 -18.51
CA GLY A 150 17.90 -8.35 -19.60
C GLY A 150 16.60 -9.13 -19.79
N PRO A 151 16.65 -10.31 -20.45
CA PRO A 151 15.49 -11.14 -20.66
C PRO A 151 14.83 -11.55 -19.34
N ALA A 152 13.53 -11.29 -19.21
CA ALA A 152 12.79 -11.53 -17.98
C ALA A 152 11.36 -11.97 -18.30
N ALA A 153 10.72 -12.66 -17.35
CA ALA A 153 9.36 -13.13 -17.48
C ALA A 153 8.65 -13.17 -16.13
N TYR A 154 7.33 -13.00 -16.14
CA TYR A 154 6.52 -13.12 -14.93
C TYR A 154 5.22 -13.90 -15.22
N ALA A 155 4.68 -14.53 -14.18
CA ALA A 155 3.46 -15.32 -14.30
C ALA A 155 2.21 -14.42 -14.38
N ILE A 156 1.32 -14.74 -15.30
CA ILE A 156 -0.03 -14.18 -15.41
C ILE A 156 -1.06 -15.32 -15.34
N PRO A 157 -2.34 -15.05 -15.07
CA PRO A 157 -3.36 -16.10 -14.99
C PRO A 157 -3.42 -17.00 -16.22
N ASP A 158 -3.19 -16.44 -17.40
CA ASP A 158 -3.29 -17.15 -18.69
C ASP A 158 -1.94 -17.69 -19.18
N GLY A 159 -0.86 -17.66 -18.39
CA GLY A 159 0.44 -18.17 -18.78
C GLY A 159 1.63 -17.40 -18.22
N VAL A 160 2.59 -17.08 -19.09
CA VAL A 160 3.82 -16.35 -18.74
C VAL A 160 3.97 -15.20 -19.72
N MET A 161 4.20 -14.00 -19.19
CA MET A 161 4.52 -12.82 -19.97
C MET A 161 6.05 -12.71 -20.08
N GLU A 162 6.56 -12.77 -21.30
CA GLU A 162 8.00 -12.63 -21.59
C GLU A 162 8.31 -11.24 -22.10
N GLY A 163 9.52 -10.74 -21.80
CA GLY A 163 9.97 -9.44 -22.25
C GLY A 163 11.41 -9.16 -21.87
N GLU A 164 11.77 -7.89 -21.87
CA GLU A 164 13.08 -7.40 -21.49
C GLU A 164 12.96 -6.38 -20.37
N LEU A 165 13.63 -6.61 -19.25
CA LEU A 165 13.79 -5.67 -18.17
C LEU A 165 14.93 -4.71 -18.51
N LYS A 166 14.59 -3.45 -18.86
CA LYS A 166 15.54 -2.45 -19.33
C LYS A 166 16.18 -1.66 -18.21
N LEU A 167 15.41 -1.37 -17.18
CA LEU A 167 15.85 -0.58 -16.02
C LEU A 167 15.31 -1.19 -14.74
N LYS A 168 16.13 -1.12 -13.72
CA LYS A 168 15.78 -1.46 -12.34
C LYS A 168 16.37 -0.40 -11.43
N ARG A 169 15.49 0.44 -10.83
CA ARG A 169 15.85 1.60 -10.03
C ARG A 169 15.23 1.51 -8.64
N GLN A 170 15.98 1.89 -7.63
CA GLN A 170 15.53 1.97 -6.25
C GLN A 170 15.48 3.41 -5.76
N PHE A 171 14.55 3.68 -4.86
CA PHE A 171 14.35 4.98 -4.23
C PHE A 171 14.33 4.86 -2.72
N VAL A 172 14.93 5.87 -2.08
CA VAL A 172 14.77 6.14 -0.67
C VAL A 172 13.92 7.39 -0.54
N ILE A 173 12.64 7.23 -0.18
CA ILE A 173 11.67 8.32 -0.02
C ILE A 173 11.26 8.37 1.45
N ARG A 174 11.34 9.55 2.08
CA ARG A 174 10.93 9.83 3.45
C ARG A 174 10.26 11.19 3.52
N GLY A 175 9.13 11.27 4.22
CA GLY A 175 8.36 12.51 4.33
C GLY A 175 7.93 13.07 2.98
N GLY A 176 7.66 12.20 1.99
CA GLY A 176 7.35 12.62 0.63
C GLY A 176 8.52 13.24 -0.14
N GLN A 177 9.75 13.09 0.31
CA GLN A 177 10.96 13.61 -0.32
C GLN A 177 11.88 12.48 -0.75
N MET A 178 12.38 12.56 -1.99
CA MET A 178 13.40 11.64 -2.50
C MET A 178 14.76 11.98 -1.87
N LYS A 179 15.26 11.08 -1.04
CA LYS A 179 16.59 11.19 -0.41
C LYS A 179 17.66 10.62 -1.33
N HIS A 180 17.47 9.39 -1.79
CA HIS A 180 18.41 8.70 -2.66
C HIS A 180 17.69 8.01 -3.82
N MET A 181 18.41 7.84 -4.91
CA MET A 181 18.01 7.13 -6.12
C MET A 181 19.20 6.35 -6.66
N PHE A 182 19.00 5.08 -7.01
CA PHE A 182 20.06 4.17 -7.45
C PHE A 182 19.58 3.27 -8.59
N ASP A 183 20.39 3.11 -9.61
CA ASP A 183 20.17 2.14 -10.67
C ASP A 183 20.89 0.83 -10.30
N THR A 184 20.13 -0.27 -10.23
CA THR A 184 20.64 -1.57 -9.74
C THR A 184 21.48 -2.34 -10.75
N SER A 185 21.76 -1.78 -11.92
CA SER A 185 22.72 -2.34 -12.89
C SER A 185 24.18 -2.11 -12.50
N GLU A 186 24.44 -1.20 -11.57
CA GLU A 186 25.75 -0.98 -10.99
C GLU A 186 25.81 -1.75 -9.66
N THR A 187 26.86 -2.50 -9.44
CA THR A 187 27.08 -3.38 -8.27
C THR A 187 26.74 -2.67 -6.96
N VAL A 188 25.53 -2.88 -6.48
CA VAL A 188 25.01 -2.32 -5.24
C VAL A 188 25.61 -3.08 -4.06
N GLY A 189 26.89 -2.89 -3.82
CA GLY A 189 27.52 -3.46 -2.65
C GLY A 189 27.42 -2.54 -1.43
N ASP A 190 28.24 -1.52 -1.40
CA ASP A 190 28.52 -0.80 -0.15
C ASP A 190 27.88 0.58 -0.05
N GLU A 191 27.60 1.27 -1.16
CA GLU A 191 27.18 2.68 -1.13
C GLU A 191 25.74 2.87 -0.63
N ILE A 192 24.81 2.01 -1.00
CA ILE A 192 23.43 2.06 -0.47
C ILE A 192 23.45 1.68 1.01
N LEU A 193 24.20 0.66 1.36
CA LEU A 193 24.34 0.22 2.74
C LEU A 193 24.97 1.34 3.58
N GLN A 194 25.99 2.02 3.06
CA GLN A 194 26.65 3.15 3.74
C GLN A 194 25.76 4.39 3.79
N ALA A 195 25.03 4.75 2.73
CA ALA A 195 24.09 5.86 2.75
C ALA A 195 22.94 5.62 3.73
N VAL A 196 22.43 4.39 3.81
CA VAL A 196 21.38 3.99 4.78
C VAL A 196 21.94 3.89 6.21
N LEU A 197 23.20 3.50 6.37
CA LEU A 197 23.85 3.40 7.69
C LEU A 197 24.37 4.74 8.21
N SER A 198 24.77 5.66 7.35
CA SER A 198 25.32 6.97 7.74
C SER A 198 24.26 7.96 8.24
N GLU A 199 23.01 7.83 7.83
CA GLU A 199 21.91 8.73 8.24
C GLU A 199 21.17 8.30 9.52
N GLY A 200 21.80 7.52 10.40
CA GLY A 200 21.23 7.17 11.71
C GLY A 200 19.99 6.28 11.62
N SER A 201 20.19 5.06 11.95
CA SER A 201 19.31 3.90 11.94
C SER A 201 17.86 4.17 12.37
N ASP A 202 17.00 4.55 11.48
CA ASP A 202 15.57 4.31 11.69
C ASP A 202 15.24 2.87 11.26
N THR A 203 14.78 2.07 12.22
CA THR A 203 14.49 0.64 12.10
C THR A 203 13.51 0.32 10.96
N SER A 204 12.67 1.29 10.59
CA SER A 204 11.66 1.15 9.54
C SER A 204 12.25 0.97 8.14
N MET A 205 13.43 1.52 7.86
CA MET A 205 14.02 1.45 6.52
C MET A 205 14.95 0.27 6.32
N LYS A 206 15.67 -0.13 7.38
CA LYS A 206 16.34 -1.44 7.39
C LYS A 206 15.31 -2.55 7.12
N SER A 207 14.06 -2.35 7.54
CA SER A 207 12.99 -3.31 7.28
C SER A 207 12.50 -3.31 5.82
N ILE A 208 12.49 -2.20 5.07
CA ILE A 208 11.95 -2.19 3.70
C ILE A 208 12.92 -2.83 2.71
N VAL A 209 14.20 -2.47 2.77
CA VAL A 209 15.23 -3.04 1.88
C VAL A 209 15.63 -4.45 2.34
N ALA A 210 15.67 -4.71 3.65
CA ALA A 210 15.99 -6.02 4.20
C ALA A 210 14.77 -6.97 4.32
N THR A 211 13.54 -6.44 4.41
CA THR A 211 12.33 -7.25 4.66
C THR A 211 11.84 -7.95 3.40
N ILE A 212 12.22 -7.50 2.20
CA ILE A 212 11.85 -8.16 0.96
C ILE A 212 13.10 -8.72 0.30
N GLN A 213 13.78 -9.61 0.99
CA GLN A 213 14.80 -10.44 0.38
C GLN A 213 14.14 -11.41 -0.60
N LYS A 214 14.84 -11.76 -1.68
CA LYS A 214 14.37 -12.68 -2.73
C LYS A 214 13.77 -13.97 -2.16
N GLU A 215 14.34 -14.51 -1.10
CA GLU A 215 13.83 -15.72 -0.44
C GLU A 215 12.50 -15.49 0.29
N GLN A 216 12.33 -14.36 0.96
CA GLN A 216 11.08 -14.02 1.63
C GLN A 216 9.98 -13.77 0.63
N ASN A 217 10.28 -13.07 -0.47
CA ASN A 217 9.34 -12.86 -1.56
C ASN A 217 8.85 -14.18 -2.17
N ARG A 218 9.76 -15.14 -2.38
CA ARG A 218 9.42 -16.49 -2.87
C ARG A 218 8.49 -17.25 -1.91
N ILE A 219 8.71 -17.12 -0.60
CA ILE A 219 7.88 -17.76 0.43
C ILE A 219 6.48 -17.13 0.46
N ILE A 220 6.40 -15.80 0.40
CA ILE A 220 5.13 -15.06 0.44
C ILE A 220 4.27 -15.32 -0.80
N ARG A 221 4.88 -15.60 -1.95
CA ARG A 221 4.22 -15.92 -3.22
C ARG A 221 3.94 -17.42 -3.43
N ASP A 222 4.15 -18.25 -2.42
CA ASP A 222 3.87 -19.68 -2.51
C ASP A 222 2.37 -19.96 -2.51
N GLU A 223 1.81 -20.11 -3.69
CA GLU A 223 0.39 -20.48 -3.91
C GLU A 223 0.15 -22.00 -3.86
N LYS A 224 1.21 -22.81 -3.79
CA LYS A 224 1.10 -24.28 -3.85
C LYS A 224 0.63 -24.89 -2.55
N HIS A 225 0.86 -24.24 -1.42
CA HIS A 225 0.57 -24.77 -0.10
C HIS A 225 -0.60 -24.04 0.56
N ARG A 226 -1.60 -24.80 1.04
CA ARG A 226 -2.73 -24.24 1.80
C ARG A 226 -2.34 -23.67 3.17
N MET A 227 -1.21 -24.10 3.69
CA MET A 227 -0.69 -23.67 4.98
C MET A 227 0.84 -23.59 4.88
N LEU A 228 1.39 -22.45 5.21
CA LEU A 228 2.81 -22.20 5.29
C LEU A 228 3.19 -21.86 6.73
N VAL A 229 4.12 -22.62 7.29
CA VAL A 229 4.65 -22.38 8.63
C VAL A 229 6.08 -21.82 8.49
N VAL A 230 6.24 -20.53 8.82
CA VAL A 230 7.55 -19.88 8.79
C VAL A 230 8.16 -19.92 10.19
N GLN A 231 9.26 -20.67 10.34
CA GLN A 231 9.98 -20.84 11.59
C GLN A 231 11.36 -20.20 11.53
N GLY A 232 11.75 -19.45 12.54
CA GLY A 232 13.06 -18.79 12.59
C GLY A 232 13.31 -18.13 13.95
N ALA A 233 14.59 -17.88 14.26
CA ALA A 233 15.00 -17.20 15.49
C ALA A 233 14.42 -15.77 15.60
N ALA A 234 14.42 -15.21 16.81
CA ALA A 234 14.05 -13.81 17.01
C ALA A 234 15.01 -12.90 16.20
N GLY A 235 14.45 -11.92 15.46
CA GLY A 235 15.24 -11.02 14.61
C GLY A 235 15.59 -11.57 13.21
N SER A 236 15.09 -12.75 12.81
CA SER A 236 15.33 -13.32 11.47
C SER A 236 14.46 -12.73 10.35
N GLY A 237 13.72 -11.65 10.61
CA GLY A 237 12.88 -10.99 9.58
C GLY A 237 11.61 -11.74 9.20
N LYS A 238 11.01 -12.49 10.13
CA LYS A 238 9.76 -13.25 9.88
C LYS A 238 8.50 -12.37 9.72
N THR A 239 8.54 -11.15 10.19
CA THR A 239 7.42 -10.18 10.20
C THR A 239 7.61 -9.12 9.17
#